data_cc5ac75c2a4f942d7b267ccf239d3da7
#
_entry.id   cc5ac75c2a4f942d7b267ccf239d3da7
#
_cell.length_a   1.000
_cell.length_b   1.000
_cell.length_c   1.000
_cell.angle_alpha   90.00
_cell.angle_beta   90.00
_cell.angle_gamma   90.00
#
_symmetry.space_group_name_H-M   'P 1'
#
loop_
_entity.id
_entity.type
_entity.pdbx_description
1 polymer ?
#
loop_
_entity_poly.entity_id
_entity_poly.type
_entity_poly.pdbx_seq_one_letter_code
_entity_poly.pdbx_strand_id
1 'polypeptide(L)'
;MASYLQVENISKSYGDRTLFSNISFNINEGDKIALVAPNGTGKSSLLKILAGVEHSDRGGEVKFMKDIRVAFLDQMTPFNPEHTVFEEVYSRMSDLSPALVEYEQAVASGDSKRLERAIAAMDASDGWSIEQNIRQVLTSLKIERMEQRMGELSGGEAKRVAIACMMLQNAEFLIMDEPTNHLDIDIIEYLEGYLQRSRCTLLMVTH
;
A
#
# COMPACT_ATOMS: atom_id res chain seq x y z
N MET A 1 -7.43 10.73 -22.60
CA MET A 1 -6.89 10.23 -21.33
C MET A 1 -6.95 8.70 -21.40
N ALA A 2 -5.92 8.04 -20.93
CA ALA A 2 -5.92 6.58 -20.91
C ALA A 2 -6.84 6.07 -19.79
N SER A 3 -7.62 5.01 -20.06
CA SER A 3 -8.41 4.35 -19.02
C SER A 3 -7.49 3.41 -18.24
N TYR A 4 -7.31 3.69 -16.95
CA TYR A 4 -6.47 2.88 -16.06
C TYR A 4 -7.22 1.69 -15.47
N LEU A 5 -8.53 1.84 -15.23
CA LEU A 5 -9.39 0.79 -14.73
C LEU A 5 -10.71 0.75 -15.49
N GLN A 6 -11.10 -0.44 -15.95
CA GLN A 6 -12.41 -0.72 -16.52
C GLN A 6 -13.11 -1.78 -15.67
N VAL A 7 -14.32 -1.49 -15.27
CA VAL A 7 -15.16 -2.37 -14.47
C VAL A 7 -16.47 -2.62 -15.20
N GLU A 8 -16.82 -3.89 -15.39
CA GLU A 8 -18.03 -4.30 -16.10
C GLU A 8 -18.85 -5.29 -15.30
N ASN A 9 -20.11 -4.95 -15.05
CA ASN A 9 -21.16 -5.82 -14.51
C ASN A 9 -20.82 -6.55 -13.20
N ILE A 10 -20.04 -5.94 -12.31
CA ILE A 10 -19.71 -6.56 -11.02
C ILE A 10 -20.90 -6.50 -10.06
N SER A 11 -21.04 -7.55 -9.25
CA SER A 11 -22.11 -7.71 -8.26
C SER A 11 -21.58 -8.38 -7.01
N LYS A 12 -22.14 -8.04 -5.83
CA LYS A 12 -21.76 -8.66 -4.55
C LYS A 12 -22.96 -8.79 -3.62
N SER A 13 -23.07 -9.96 -2.98
CA SER A 13 -24.09 -10.28 -1.96
C SER A 13 -23.44 -11.04 -0.81
N TYR A 14 -24.00 -10.91 0.38
CA TYR A 14 -23.67 -11.75 1.53
C TYR A 14 -24.96 -12.40 2.03
N GLY A 15 -25.08 -13.72 1.87
CA GLY A 15 -26.33 -14.44 2.08
C GLY A 15 -27.45 -13.86 1.20
N ASP A 16 -28.57 -13.51 1.81
CA ASP A 16 -29.73 -12.93 1.11
C ASP A 16 -29.63 -11.43 0.86
N ARG A 17 -28.59 -10.77 1.39
CA ARG A 17 -28.41 -9.33 1.27
C ARG A 17 -27.53 -8.99 0.07
N THR A 18 -28.14 -8.39 -0.95
CA THR A 18 -27.39 -7.79 -2.06
C THR A 18 -26.81 -6.45 -1.62
N LEU A 19 -25.49 -6.29 -1.74
CA LEU A 19 -24.79 -5.03 -1.47
C LEU A 19 -24.85 -4.11 -2.69
N PHE A 20 -24.52 -4.65 -3.85
CA PHE A 20 -24.64 -3.96 -5.13
C PHE A 20 -24.77 -4.97 -6.29
N SER A 21 -25.33 -4.52 -7.41
CA SER A 21 -25.52 -5.35 -8.59
C SER A 21 -25.26 -4.58 -9.88
N ASN A 22 -24.64 -5.24 -10.87
CA ASN A 22 -24.42 -4.74 -12.23
C ASN A 22 -23.72 -3.37 -12.27
N ILE A 23 -22.71 -3.15 -11.41
CA ILE A 23 -21.95 -1.91 -11.41
C ILE A 23 -20.93 -1.96 -12.57
N SER A 24 -20.94 -0.89 -13.36
CA SER A 24 -19.95 -0.68 -14.44
C SER A 24 -19.50 0.77 -14.44
N PHE A 25 -18.19 0.98 -14.51
CA PHE A 25 -17.57 2.32 -14.58
C PHE A 25 -16.13 2.22 -15.06
N ASN A 26 -15.56 3.37 -15.41
CA ASN A 26 -14.15 3.51 -15.77
C ASN A 26 -13.49 4.58 -14.90
N ILE A 27 -12.20 4.39 -14.65
CA ILE A 27 -11.33 5.39 -14.01
C ILE A 27 -10.16 5.67 -14.94
N ASN A 28 -9.92 6.95 -15.21
CA ASN A 28 -8.87 7.38 -16.12
C ASN A 28 -7.61 7.78 -15.35
N GLU A 29 -6.51 7.88 -16.08
CA GLU A 29 -5.25 8.39 -15.58
C GLU A 29 -5.43 9.77 -14.91
N GLY A 30 -4.93 9.89 -13.68
CA GLY A 30 -4.94 11.12 -12.89
C GLY A 30 -6.27 11.42 -12.18
N ASP A 31 -7.32 10.60 -12.37
CA ASP A 31 -8.56 10.76 -11.63
C ASP A 31 -8.32 10.57 -10.12
N LYS A 32 -8.94 11.44 -9.30
CA LYS A 32 -8.95 11.32 -7.82
C LYS A 32 -10.39 11.24 -7.35
N ILE A 33 -10.83 10.03 -7.02
CA ILE A 33 -12.23 9.70 -6.75
C ILE A 33 -12.39 9.32 -5.29
N ALA A 34 -13.32 9.96 -4.58
CA ALA A 34 -13.79 9.56 -3.26
C ALA A 34 -15.15 8.90 -3.37
N LEU A 35 -15.27 7.68 -2.87
CA LEU A 35 -16.53 6.94 -2.76
C LEU A 35 -17.13 7.17 -1.37
N VAL A 36 -18.25 7.85 -1.34
CA VAL A 36 -18.99 8.16 -0.10
C VAL A 36 -20.35 7.45 -0.12
N ALA A 37 -20.60 6.63 0.88
CA ALA A 37 -21.90 5.97 1.06
C ALA A 37 -22.06 5.51 2.53
N PRO A 38 -23.28 5.24 3.01
CA PRO A 38 -23.50 4.75 4.38
C PRO A 38 -22.73 3.44 4.67
N ASN A 39 -22.51 3.17 5.97
CA ASN A 39 -21.86 1.92 6.39
C ASN A 39 -22.70 0.70 5.99
N GLY A 40 -22.02 -0.40 5.67
CA GLY A 40 -22.65 -1.65 5.28
C GLY A 40 -23.24 -1.67 3.86
N THR A 41 -22.95 -0.68 3.02
CA THR A 41 -23.40 -0.65 1.60
C THR A 41 -22.47 -1.44 0.66
N GLY A 42 -21.33 -1.96 1.17
CA GLY A 42 -20.42 -2.76 0.37
C GLY A 42 -19.22 -2.01 -0.20
N LYS A 43 -18.91 -0.79 0.30
CA LYS A 43 -17.74 0.00 -0.16
C LYS A 43 -16.46 -0.81 -0.10
N SER A 44 -16.12 -1.38 1.06
CA SER A 44 -14.90 -2.19 1.24
C SER A 44 -14.89 -3.43 0.34
N SER A 45 -16.05 -4.10 0.19
CA SER A 45 -16.19 -5.25 -0.73
C SER A 45 -15.95 -4.84 -2.19
N LEU A 46 -16.43 -3.66 -2.59
CA LEU A 46 -16.14 -3.12 -3.91
C LEU A 46 -14.63 -2.92 -4.09
N LEU A 47 -13.96 -2.23 -3.14
CA LEU A 47 -12.51 -2.02 -3.23
C LEU A 47 -11.73 -3.34 -3.25
N LYS A 48 -12.13 -4.35 -2.46
CA LYS A 48 -11.51 -5.69 -2.45
C LYS A 48 -11.68 -6.42 -3.79
N ILE A 49 -12.83 -6.29 -4.44
CA ILE A 49 -13.04 -6.85 -5.78
C ILE A 49 -12.13 -6.13 -6.79
N LEU A 50 -12.04 -4.81 -6.74
CA LEU A 50 -11.15 -4.05 -7.62
C LEU A 50 -9.69 -4.40 -7.40
N ALA A 51 -9.27 -4.61 -6.15
CA ALA A 51 -7.91 -5.02 -5.79
C ALA A 51 -7.61 -6.50 -6.08
N GLY A 52 -8.60 -7.28 -6.55
CA GLY A 52 -8.43 -8.72 -6.82
C GLY A 52 -8.36 -9.60 -5.57
N VAL A 53 -8.70 -9.06 -4.39
CA VAL A 53 -8.72 -9.80 -3.11
C VAL A 53 -10.01 -10.62 -2.97
N GLU A 54 -11.10 -10.11 -3.50
CA GLU A 54 -12.40 -10.80 -3.57
C GLU A 54 -12.88 -10.92 -5.02
N HIS A 55 -13.85 -11.81 -5.25
CA HIS A 55 -14.47 -11.99 -6.57
C HIS A 55 -15.90 -11.45 -6.60
N SER A 56 -16.32 -11.01 -7.79
CA SER A 56 -17.71 -10.71 -8.07
C SER A 56 -18.56 -12.00 -8.11
N ASP A 57 -19.80 -11.96 -7.56
CA ASP A 57 -20.63 -13.16 -7.38
C ASP A 57 -21.25 -13.69 -8.69
N ARG A 58 -21.50 -12.82 -9.68
CA ARG A 58 -22.25 -13.16 -10.91
C ARG A 58 -21.46 -12.88 -12.19
N GLY A 59 -20.17 -13.14 -12.15
CA GLY A 59 -19.29 -12.72 -13.23
C GLY A 59 -18.98 -11.23 -13.13
N GLY A 60 -18.84 -10.57 -14.26
CA GLY A 60 -18.30 -9.23 -14.35
C GLY A 60 -16.79 -9.26 -14.46
N GLU A 61 -16.23 -8.16 -14.85
CA GLU A 61 -14.82 -8.06 -15.17
C GLU A 61 -14.19 -6.80 -14.58
N VAL A 62 -12.99 -6.95 -14.06
CA VAL A 62 -12.15 -5.85 -13.60
C VAL A 62 -10.86 -5.92 -14.41
N LYS A 63 -10.60 -4.90 -15.21
CA LYS A 63 -9.40 -4.80 -16.06
C LYS A 63 -8.62 -3.55 -15.73
N PHE A 64 -7.39 -3.73 -15.27
CA PHE A 64 -6.41 -2.65 -15.25
C PHE A 64 -5.67 -2.53 -16.57
N MET A 65 -5.24 -1.34 -16.90
CA MET A 65 -4.30 -1.13 -17.99
C MET A 65 -3.05 -2.00 -17.78
N LYS A 66 -2.53 -2.54 -18.88
CA LYS A 66 -1.34 -3.41 -18.83
C LYS A 66 -0.15 -2.65 -18.18
N ASP A 67 0.62 -3.37 -17.41
CA ASP A 67 1.86 -2.92 -16.76
C ASP A 67 1.68 -1.78 -15.73
N ILE A 68 0.44 -1.46 -15.31
CA ILE A 68 0.19 -0.48 -14.25
C ILE A 68 0.44 -1.07 -12.86
N ARG A 69 1.14 -0.35 -12.02
CA ARG A 69 1.34 -0.74 -10.61
C ARG A 69 0.18 -0.24 -9.77
N VAL A 70 -0.49 -1.19 -9.12
CA VAL A 70 -1.65 -0.93 -8.25
C VAL A 70 -1.26 -1.23 -6.81
N ALA A 71 -1.51 -0.29 -5.90
CA ALA A 71 -1.39 -0.53 -4.47
C ALA A 71 -2.76 -0.44 -3.79
N PHE A 72 -3.01 -1.36 -2.88
CA PHE A 72 -4.24 -1.43 -2.10
C PHE A 72 -3.95 -1.28 -0.60
N LEU A 73 -4.52 -0.26 0.01
CA LEU A 73 -4.54 -0.07 1.45
C LEU A 73 -5.90 -0.50 2.00
N ASP A 74 -5.97 -1.73 2.52
CA ASP A 74 -7.15 -2.26 3.21
C ASP A 74 -7.32 -1.57 4.57
N GLN A 75 -8.52 -1.53 5.07
CA GLN A 75 -8.83 -1.10 6.44
C GLN A 75 -8.03 -1.91 7.48
N MET A 76 -7.89 -3.21 7.26
CA MET A 76 -7.04 -4.12 8.04
C MET A 76 -6.05 -4.82 7.10
N THR A 77 -4.94 -4.16 6.80
CA THR A 77 -3.89 -4.74 5.96
C THR A 77 -3.24 -5.92 6.68
N PRO A 78 -3.28 -7.15 6.13
CA PRO A 78 -2.60 -8.28 6.74
C PRO A 78 -1.09 -8.11 6.66
N PHE A 79 -0.38 -8.54 7.69
CA PHE A 79 1.09 -8.56 7.77
C PHE A 79 1.56 -9.84 8.46
N ASN A 80 2.85 -10.18 8.28
CA ASN A 80 3.47 -11.27 9.00
C ASN A 80 3.85 -10.80 10.43
N PRO A 81 3.25 -11.33 11.52
CA PRO A 81 3.53 -10.87 12.87
C PRO A 81 4.98 -11.10 13.32
N GLU A 82 5.69 -12.05 12.70
CA GLU A 82 7.09 -12.37 13.01
C GLU A 82 8.09 -11.45 12.31
N HIS A 83 7.69 -10.76 11.25
CA HIS A 83 8.55 -9.77 10.60
C HIS A 83 8.80 -8.59 11.52
N THR A 84 9.99 -8.03 11.47
CA THR A 84 10.22 -6.66 11.93
C THR A 84 9.52 -5.67 11.00
N VAL A 85 9.31 -4.45 11.46
CA VAL A 85 8.77 -3.37 10.61
C VAL A 85 9.59 -3.23 9.33
N PHE A 86 10.90 -3.29 9.46
CA PHE A 86 11.84 -3.23 8.36
C PHE A 86 11.61 -4.36 7.36
N GLU A 87 11.62 -5.62 7.81
CA GLU A 87 11.38 -6.79 6.95
C GLU A 87 10.02 -6.73 6.26
N GLU A 88 8.99 -6.25 6.94
CA GLU A 88 7.64 -6.12 6.35
C GLU A 88 7.62 -5.06 5.24
N VAL A 89 8.25 -3.90 5.44
CA VAL A 89 8.38 -2.86 4.42
C VAL A 89 9.12 -3.39 3.20
N TYR A 90 10.24 -4.05 3.42
CA TYR A 90 11.04 -4.63 2.33
C TYR A 90 10.30 -5.72 1.58
N SER A 91 9.58 -6.61 2.27
CA SER A 91 8.84 -7.69 1.61
C SER A 91 7.77 -7.21 0.62
N ARG A 92 7.33 -5.95 0.78
CA ARG A 92 6.29 -5.34 -0.06
C ARG A 92 6.80 -4.44 -1.18
N MET A 93 8.10 -4.20 -1.24
CA MET A 93 8.69 -3.40 -2.30
C MET A 93 9.05 -4.30 -3.50
N SER A 94 8.53 -3.98 -4.69
CA SER A 94 8.79 -4.74 -5.92
C SER A 94 10.19 -4.49 -6.51
N ASP A 95 10.75 -3.32 -6.24
CA ASP A 95 12.00 -2.84 -6.86
C ASP A 95 13.15 -2.77 -5.85
N LEU A 96 13.24 -3.76 -4.94
CA LEU A 96 14.32 -3.82 -3.96
C LEU A 96 15.67 -4.04 -4.63
N SER A 97 16.61 -3.16 -4.31
CA SER A 97 18.01 -3.39 -4.64
C SER A 97 18.54 -4.60 -3.86
N PRO A 98 19.08 -5.63 -4.53
CA PRO A 98 19.74 -6.75 -3.85
C PRO A 98 20.85 -6.31 -2.89
N ALA A 99 21.53 -5.20 -3.21
CA ALA A 99 22.57 -4.61 -2.38
C ALA A 99 22.02 -4.13 -1.03
N LEU A 100 20.82 -3.55 -1.02
CA LEU A 100 20.18 -3.06 0.21
C LEU A 100 19.75 -4.22 1.12
N VAL A 101 19.18 -5.30 0.55
CA VAL A 101 18.82 -6.50 1.32
C VAL A 101 20.07 -7.13 1.95
N GLU A 102 21.16 -7.25 1.19
CA GLU A 102 22.41 -7.80 1.70
C GLU A 102 23.04 -6.92 2.78
N TYR A 103 22.97 -5.59 2.61
CA TYR A 103 23.45 -4.63 3.61
C TYR A 103 22.75 -4.81 4.96
N GLU A 104 21.44 -4.87 4.97
CA GLU A 104 20.67 -5.03 6.20
C GLU A 104 20.92 -6.39 6.88
N GLN A 105 20.98 -7.46 6.10
CA GLN A 105 21.35 -8.78 6.62
C GLN A 105 22.77 -8.80 7.20
N ALA A 106 23.70 -8.08 6.58
CA ALA A 106 25.05 -7.96 7.07
C ALA A 106 25.12 -7.18 8.38
N VAL A 107 24.37 -6.08 8.49
CA VAL A 107 24.23 -5.32 9.76
C VAL A 107 23.68 -6.21 10.86
N ALA A 108 22.57 -6.92 10.60
CA ALA A 108 21.94 -7.80 11.59
C ALA A 108 22.83 -8.96 12.04
N SER A 109 23.69 -9.49 11.13
CA SER A 109 24.58 -10.60 11.44
C SER A 109 25.81 -10.22 12.28
N GLY A 110 26.20 -8.94 12.30
CA GLY A 110 27.42 -8.44 12.94
C GLY A 110 28.73 -8.93 12.28
N ASP A 111 28.67 -9.55 11.09
CA ASP A 111 29.86 -10.00 10.33
C ASP A 111 30.49 -8.83 9.61
N SER A 112 31.63 -8.35 10.12
CA SER A 112 32.37 -7.20 9.57
C SER A 112 32.80 -7.38 8.11
N LYS A 113 33.17 -8.59 7.69
CA LYS A 113 33.58 -8.85 6.30
C LYS A 113 32.40 -8.87 5.34
N ARG A 114 31.25 -9.36 5.80
CA ARG A 114 30.00 -9.33 5.06
C ARG A 114 29.51 -7.90 4.91
N LEU A 115 29.58 -7.12 5.99
CA LEU A 115 29.20 -5.71 6.01
C LEU A 115 30.05 -4.86 5.06
N GLU A 116 31.38 -5.06 5.06
CA GLU A 116 32.28 -4.33 4.15
C GLU A 116 31.93 -4.58 2.67
N ARG A 117 31.66 -5.82 2.30
CA ARG A 117 31.21 -6.18 0.95
C ARG A 117 29.85 -5.59 0.59
N ALA A 118 28.91 -5.61 1.55
CA ALA A 118 27.58 -5.05 1.36
C ALA A 118 27.64 -3.52 1.18
N ILE A 119 28.46 -2.82 1.97
CA ILE A 119 28.71 -1.36 1.80
C ILE A 119 29.24 -1.07 0.39
N ALA A 120 30.23 -1.82 -0.07
CA ALA A 120 30.78 -1.64 -1.42
C ALA A 120 29.71 -1.87 -2.52
N ALA A 121 28.79 -2.82 -2.33
CA ALA A 121 27.67 -3.03 -3.23
C ALA A 121 26.63 -1.89 -3.18
N MET A 122 26.38 -1.31 -2.00
CA MET A 122 25.54 -0.11 -1.83
C MET A 122 26.15 1.10 -2.54
N ASP A 123 27.48 1.31 -2.41
CA ASP A 123 28.19 2.39 -3.09
C ASP A 123 28.18 2.26 -4.62
N ALA A 124 28.18 1.02 -5.12
CA ALA A 124 28.14 0.72 -6.56
C ALA A 124 26.72 0.78 -7.17
N SER A 125 25.70 0.97 -6.36
CA SER A 125 24.31 0.97 -6.74
C SER A 125 23.59 2.22 -6.20
N ASP A 126 22.28 2.38 -6.50
CA ASP A 126 21.45 3.44 -5.90
C ASP A 126 20.91 3.06 -4.52
N GLY A 127 21.54 2.09 -3.85
CA GLY A 127 21.07 1.52 -2.59
C GLY A 127 20.89 2.54 -1.47
N TRP A 128 21.81 3.48 -1.33
CA TRP A 128 21.75 4.53 -0.29
C TRP A 128 20.57 5.50 -0.49
N SER A 129 20.26 5.87 -1.75
CA SER A 129 19.11 6.72 -2.04
C SER A 129 17.79 6.01 -1.67
N ILE A 130 17.68 4.73 -1.97
CA ILE A 130 16.51 3.91 -1.62
C ILE A 130 16.36 3.81 -0.10
N GLU A 131 17.44 3.50 0.60
CA GLU A 131 17.46 3.39 2.06
C GLU A 131 17.07 4.71 2.73
N GLN A 132 17.63 5.82 2.26
CA GLN A 132 17.30 7.15 2.76
C GLN A 132 15.82 7.49 2.54
N ASN A 133 15.26 7.17 1.38
CA ASN A 133 13.84 7.38 1.09
C ASN A 133 12.94 6.56 2.03
N ILE A 134 13.28 5.30 2.28
CA ILE A 134 12.56 4.43 3.21
C ILE A 134 12.57 5.05 4.62
N ARG A 135 13.75 5.41 5.14
CA ARG A 135 13.89 6.04 6.46
C ARG A 135 13.12 7.35 6.55
N GLN A 136 13.16 8.17 5.51
CA GLN A 136 12.43 9.44 5.48
C GLN A 136 10.91 9.20 5.57
N VAL A 137 10.36 8.26 4.79
CA VAL A 137 8.93 7.92 4.83
C VAL A 137 8.54 7.39 6.21
N LEU A 138 9.30 6.44 6.76
CA LEU A 138 9.05 5.85 8.08
C LEU A 138 9.08 6.91 9.19
N THR A 139 10.09 7.77 9.19
CA THR A 139 10.23 8.87 10.16
C THR A 139 9.06 9.86 10.05
N SER A 140 8.64 10.22 8.84
CA SER A 140 7.51 11.13 8.61
C SER A 140 6.18 10.54 9.09
N LEU A 141 6.06 9.22 9.10
CA LEU A 141 4.93 8.49 9.67
C LEU A 141 5.11 8.15 11.16
N LYS A 142 6.11 8.75 11.83
CA LYS A 142 6.43 8.53 13.25
C LYS A 142 6.68 7.05 13.60
N ILE A 143 7.34 6.32 12.69
CA ILE A 143 7.77 4.94 12.88
C ILE A 143 9.26 4.98 13.22
N GLU A 144 9.58 4.89 14.51
CA GLU A 144 10.96 5.07 15.01
C GLU A 144 11.67 3.73 15.22
N ARG A 145 10.92 2.68 15.60
CA ARG A 145 11.45 1.37 15.98
C ARG A 145 11.31 0.37 14.83
N MET A 146 12.25 0.38 13.91
CA MET A 146 12.23 -0.47 12.72
C MET A 146 12.49 -1.94 13.02
N GLU A 147 13.15 -2.23 14.13
CA GLU A 147 13.46 -3.59 14.60
C GLU A 147 12.32 -4.23 15.41
N GLN A 148 11.27 -3.47 15.73
CA GLN A 148 10.11 -4.00 16.45
C GLN A 148 9.32 -4.95 15.56
N ARG A 149 8.83 -6.05 16.14
CA ARG A 149 8.01 -7.02 15.39
C ARG A 149 6.63 -6.46 15.10
N MET A 150 6.10 -6.79 13.92
CA MET A 150 4.77 -6.36 13.48
C MET A 150 3.67 -6.81 14.46
N GLY A 151 3.82 -8.02 15.06
CA GLY A 151 2.89 -8.55 16.04
C GLY A 151 2.83 -7.79 17.37
N GLU A 152 3.81 -6.93 17.65
CA GLU A 152 3.88 -6.12 18.87
C GLU A 152 3.34 -4.70 18.69
N LEU A 153 3.00 -4.33 17.46
CA LEU A 153 2.49 -3.00 17.13
C LEU A 153 1.03 -2.83 17.56
N SER A 154 0.70 -1.63 18.00
CA SER A 154 -0.69 -1.21 18.09
C SER A 154 -1.35 -1.12 16.71
N GLY A 155 -2.69 -1.17 16.64
CA GLY A 155 -3.41 -1.04 15.37
C GLY A 155 -3.07 0.25 14.60
N GLY A 156 -2.86 1.36 15.33
CA GLY A 156 -2.45 2.64 14.73
C GLY A 156 -1.03 2.58 14.16
N GLU A 157 -0.08 1.95 14.86
CA GLU A 157 1.29 1.75 14.37
C GLU A 157 1.30 0.85 13.13
N ALA A 158 0.59 -0.28 13.17
CA ALA A 158 0.46 -1.19 12.04
C ALA A 158 -0.17 -0.48 10.80
N LYS A 159 -1.16 0.40 11.01
CA LYS A 159 -1.75 1.21 9.94
C LYS A 159 -0.72 2.17 9.33
N ARG A 160 0.12 2.82 10.16
CA ARG A 160 1.20 3.69 9.66
C ARG A 160 2.21 2.92 8.82
N VAL A 161 2.58 1.69 9.24
CA VAL A 161 3.46 0.82 8.45
C VAL A 161 2.81 0.45 7.12
N ALA A 162 1.51 0.11 7.11
CA ALA A 162 0.78 -0.18 5.87
C ALA A 162 0.77 1.01 4.90
N ILE A 163 0.61 2.24 5.41
CA ILE A 163 0.70 3.47 4.62
C ILE A 163 2.12 3.66 4.07
N ALA A 164 3.16 3.44 4.89
CA ALA A 164 4.54 3.50 4.43
C ALA A 164 4.80 2.53 3.27
N CYS A 165 4.37 1.27 3.42
CA CYS A 165 4.49 0.26 2.37
C CYS A 165 3.81 0.70 1.07
N MET A 166 2.59 1.24 1.16
CA MET A 166 1.85 1.76 0.00
C MET A 166 2.59 2.93 -0.68
N MET A 167 3.11 3.90 0.09
CA MET A 167 3.83 5.05 -0.46
C MET A 167 5.13 4.63 -1.16
N LEU A 168 5.84 3.65 -0.60
CA LEU A 168 7.13 3.16 -1.11
C LEU A 168 6.99 2.27 -2.36
N GLN A 169 5.80 1.75 -2.66
CA GLN A 169 5.54 0.97 -3.88
C GLN A 169 5.52 1.82 -5.17
N ASN A 170 5.50 3.15 -5.07
CA ASN A 170 5.43 4.06 -6.22
C ASN A 170 4.36 3.65 -7.24
N ALA A 171 3.16 3.29 -6.75
CA ALA A 171 2.07 2.82 -7.58
C ALA A 171 1.44 3.97 -8.39
N GLU A 172 1.07 3.68 -9.65
CA GLU A 172 0.34 4.62 -10.51
C GLU A 172 -1.15 4.69 -10.15
N PHE A 173 -1.69 3.61 -9.54
CA PHE A 173 -3.08 3.55 -9.11
C PHE A 173 -3.15 3.15 -7.62
N LEU A 174 -3.77 3.98 -6.81
CA LEU A 174 -3.97 3.74 -5.38
C LEU A 174 -5.44 3.45 -5.09
N ILE A 175 -5.68 2.36 -4.38
CA ILE A 175 -6.99 2.01 -3.81
C ILE A 175 -6.86 2.09 -2.29
N MET A 176 -7.72 2.88 -1.62
CA MET A 176 -7.64 3.09 -0.18
C MET A 176 -8.98 2.91 0.50
N ASP A 177 -9.03 2.07 1.52
CA ASP A 177 -10.21 1.88 2.36
C ASP A 177 -10.04 2.58 3.71
N GLU A 178 -10.75 3.68 3.90
CA GLU A 178 -10.75 4.50 5.12
C GLU A 178 -9.31 4.80 5.61
N PRO A 179 -8.47 5.46 4.78
CA PRO A 179 -7.04 5.61 5.08
C PRO A 179 -6.76 6.45 6.32
N THR A 180 -7.65 7.36 6.69
CA THR A 180 -7.45 8.31 7.81
C THR A 180 -7.92 7.79 9.16
N ASN A 181 -8.65 6.67 9.20
CA ASN A 181 -9.14 6.11 10.45
C ASN A 181 -7.99 5.70 11.38
N HIS A 182 -8.11 6.11 12.65
CA HIS A 182 -7.12 5.83 13.71
C HIS A 182 -5.75 6.48 13.51
N LEU A 183 -5.66 7.53 12.70
CA LEU A 183 -4.44 8.30 12.50
C LEU A 183 -4.51 9.65 13.23
N ASP A 184 -3.36 10.10 13.72
CA ASP A 184 -3.17 11.45 14.23
C ASP A 184 -3.22 12.47 13.09
N ILE A 185 -3.58 13.72 13.44
CA ILE A 185 -3.76 14.79 12.45
C ILE A 185 -2.50 15.03 11.61
N ASP A 186 -1.32 15.01 12.23
CA ASP A 186 -0.05 15.23 11.53
C ASP A 186 0.21 14.16 10.45
N ILE A 187 -0.19 12.92 10.73
CA ILE A 187 -0.06 11.80 9.77
C ILE A 187 -1.05 11.95 8.63
N ILE A 188 -2.27 12.43 8.92
CA ILE A 188 -3.28 12.74 7.90
C ILE A 188 -2.78 13.84 6.99
N GLU A 189 -2.26 14.94 7.53
CA GLU A 189 -1.70 16.05 6.74
C GLU A 189 -0.50 15.61 5.88
N TYR A 190 0.35 14.74 6.42
CA TYR A 190 1.46 14.16 5.65
C TYR A 190 0.95 13.32 4.47
N LEU A 191 -0.05 12.42 4.70
CA LEU A 191 -0.65 11.60 3.67
C LEU A 191 -1.35 12.45 2.62
N GLU A 192 -2.12 13.46 3.01
CA GLU A 192 -2.77 14.41 2.09
C GLU A 192 -1.74 15.14 1.23
N GLY A 193 -0.67 15.66 1.84
CA GLY A 193 0.42 16.30 1.14
C GLY A 193 1.11 15.37 0.13
N TYR A 194 1.28 14.09 0.46
CA TYR A 194 1.77 13.08 -0.48
C TYR A 194 0.81 12.90 -1.66
N LEU A 195 -0.48 12.68 -1.39
CA LEU A 195 -1.50 12.46 -2.41
C LEU A 195 -1.70 13.68 -3.33
N GLN A 196 -1.53 14.89 -2.81
CA GLN A 196 -1.61 16.12 -3.61
C GLN A 196 -0.45 16.27 -4.59
N ARG A 197 0.78 15.91 -4.14
CA ARG A 197 1.99 16.01 -4.96
C ARG A 197 2.13 14.85 -5.94
N SER A 198 1.59 13.68 -5.59
CA SER A 198 1.66 12.50 -6.46
C SER A 198 0.76 12.64 -7.68
N ARG A 199 1.24 12.16 -8.83
CA ARG A 199 0.44 12.07 -10.07
C ARG A 199 -0.38 10.79 -10.14
N CYS A 200 -0.49 10.04 -9.05
CA CYS A 200 -1.23 8.79 -9.03
C CYS A 200 -2.72 8.99 -9.28
N THR A 201 -3.34 8.01 -9.88
CA THR A 201 -4.79 7.85 -9.91
C THR A 201 -5.25 7.30 -8.56
N LEU A 202 -6.31 7.83 -7.99
CA LEU A 202 -6.76 7.50 -6.65
C LEU A 202 -8.23 7.12 -6.64
N LEU A 203 -8.54 5.99 -6.02
CA LEU A 203 -9.89 5.63 -5.58
C LEU A 203 -9.85 5.39 -4.07
N MET A 204 -10.58 6.19 -3.31
CA MET A 204 -10.63 6.05 -1.85
C MET A 204 -12.06 5.99 -1.33
N VAL A 205 -12.25 5.22 -0.26
CA VAL A 205 -13.44 5.28 0.58
C VAL A 205 -13.16 6.18 1.76
N THR A 206 -14.06 7.12 2.02
CA THR A 206 -14.02 8.01 3.18
C THR A 206 -15.42 8.26 3.69
N HIS A 207 -15.54 8.74 4.91
CA HIS A 207 -16.78 9.13 5.58
C HIS A 207 -17.00 10.63 5.59
#